data_d0b3b58c480ea67092e8ae27189661df
#
_entry.id   d0b3b58c480ea67092e8ae27189661df
#
_cell.length_a   1.000
_cell.length_b   1.000
_cell.length_c   1.000
_cell.angle_alpha   90.00
_cell.angle_beta   90.00
_cell.angle_gamma   90.00
#
_symmetry.space_group_name_H-M   'P 1'
#
loop_
_entity.id
_entity.type
_entity.pdbx_description
1 polymer ?
#
loop_
_entity_poly.entity_id
_entity_poly.type
_entity_poly.pdbx_seq_one_letter_code
_entity_poly.pdbx_strand_id
1 'polypeptide(L)'
;MNVVRLKNMYSIRLFHHCFNNLNLGRWEVSLDKLRQVLCVGNAYPTFKEFRRNVLDPAVEDVSLSSDISVTFETVKKGNRIVKVIFSVERK
;
A
#
# COMPACT_ATOMS: atom_id res chain seq x y z
N MET A 1 -18.54 9.24 -6.07
CA MET A 1 -17.20 8.70 -5.99
C MET A 1 -16.64 8.44 -7.37
N ASN A 2 -15.43 8.80 -7.57
CA ASN A 2 -14.84 8.64 -8.87
C ASN A 2 -14.50 7.20 -9.18
N VAL A 3 -14.66 6.90 -10.42
CA VAL A 3 -14.28 5.59 -10.91
C VAL A 3 -12.78 5.48 -10.85
N VAL A 4 -12.33 4.47 -10.20
CA VAL A 4 -10.93 4.23 -10.03
C VAL A 4 -10.51 3.26 -11.13
N ARG A 5 -9.57 3.69 -11.95
CA ARG A 5 -9.06 2.85 -13.04
C ARG A 5 -7.81 2.12 -12.61
N LEU A 6 -7.94 1.40 -11.52
CA LEU A 6 -6.81 0.66 -10.98
C LEU A 6 -6.55 -0.58 -11.82
N LYS A 7 -5.30 -0.80 -12.16
CA LYS A 7 -4.94 -1.79 -13.17
C LYS A 7 -4.76 -3.19 -12.64
N ASN A 8 -4.54 -3.35 -11.35
CA ASN A 8 -4.30 -4.68 -10.80
C ASN A 8 -4.95 -4.82 -9.43
N MET A 9 -5.03 -6.07 -8.98
CA MET A 9 -5.70 -6.39 -7.72
C MET A 9 -5.02 -5.79 -6.51
N TYR A 10 -3.70 -5.67 -6.54
CA TYR A 10 -2.97 -5.07 -5.42
C TYR A 10 -3.34 -3.61 -5.25
N SER A 11 -3.45 -2.88 -6.35
CA SER A 11 -3.84 -1.47 -6.33
C SER A 11 -5.24 -1.31 -5.78
N ILE A 12 -6.17 -2.14 -6.22
CA ILE A 12 -7.56 -2.08 -5.76
C ILE A 12 -7.65 -2.33 -4.26
N ARG A 13 -6.96 -3.34 -3.77
CA ARG A 13 -6.96 -3.67 -2.35
C ARG A 13 -6.30 -2.58 -1.52
N LEU A 14 -5.17 -2.06 -2.00
CA LEU A 14 -4.49 -0.96 -1.31
C LEU A 14 -5.39 0.27 -1.24
N PHE A 15 -6.05 0.60 -2.35
CA PHE A 15 -6.96 1.74 -2.38
C PHE A 15 -8.05 1.62 -1.32
N HIS A 16 -8.67 0.46 -1.21
CA HIS A 16 -9.73 0.27 -0.23
C HIS A 16 -9.24 0.51 1.20
N HIS A 17 -8.09 -0.04 1.54
CA HIS A 17 -7.55 0.14 2.89
C HIS A 17 -7.15 1.59 3.14
N CYS A 18 -6.52 2.24 2.18
CA CYS A 18 -6.13 3.63 2.32
C CYS A 18 -7.36 4.54 2.41
N PHE A 19 -8.36 4.28 1.59
CA PHE A 19 -9.59 5.08 1.60
C PHE A 19 -10.31 4.97 2.95
N ASN A 20 -10.35 3.76 3.51
CA ASN A 20 -10.98 3.55 4.82
C ASN A 20 -10.25 4.28 5.94
N ASN A 21 -8.98 4.63 5.75
CA ASN A 21 -8.19 5.34 6.73
C ASN A 21 -7.98 6.81 6.38
N LEU A 22 -8.72 7.31 5.40
CA LEU A 22 -8.56 8.68 4.93
C LEU A 22 -8.81 9.71 6.03
N ASN A 23 -9.78 9.46 6.90
CA ASN A 23 -10.08 10.37 8.00
C ASN A 23 -8.92 10.49 8.99
N LEU A 24 -8.14 9.45 9.13
CA LEU A 24 -6.97 9.46 10.02
C LEU A 24 -5.73 10.02 9.33
N GLY A 25 -5.74 10.09 8.01
CA GLY A 25 -4.62 10.57 7.24
C GLY A 25 -3.45 9.60 7.16
N ARG A 26 -3.57 8.44 7.79
CA ARG A 26 -2.48 7.44 7.77
C ARG A 26 -3.02 6.06 8.09
N TRP A 27 -2.26 5.07 7.63
CA TRP A 27 -2.57 3.67 7.93
C TRP A 27 -1.25 2.95 8.24
N GLU A 28 -1.11 2.54 9.50
CA GLU A 28 0.05 1.75 9.92
C GLU A 28 -0.31 0.29 9.89
N VAL A 29 0.54 -0.51 9.31
CA VAL A 29 0.29 -1.93 9.17
C VAL A 29 1.60 -2.70 9.22
N SER A 30 1.60 -3.85 9.89
CA SER A 30 2.78 -4.70 9.89
C SER A 30 3.00 -5.26 8.49
N LEU A 31 4.24 -5.59 8.17
CA LEU A 31 4.54 -6.14 6.85
C LEU A 31 3.77 -7.44 6.60
N ASP A 32 3.70 -8.31 7.59
CA ASP A 32 2.97 -9.57 7.46
C ASP A 32 1.49 -9.34 7.17
N LYS A 33 0.89 -8.40 7.91
CA LYS A 33 -0.53 -8.08 7.71
C LYS A 33 -0.75 -7.46 6.34
N LEU A 34 0.15 -6.58 5.92
CA LEU A 34 0.06 -5.96 4.60
C LEU A 34 0.07 -7.01 3.50
N ARG A 35 0.97 -7.99 3.60
CA ARG A 35 1.01 -9.07 2.62
C ARG A 35 -0.29 -9.86 2.60
N GLN A 36 -0.91 -10.06 3.76
CA GLN A 36 -2.20 -10.76 3.84
C GLN A 36 -3.32 -9.95 3.19
N VAL A 37 -3.43 -8.67 3.51
CA VAL A 37 -4.53 -7.85 2.97
C VAL A 37 -4.39 -7.61 1.48
N LEU A 38 -3.18 -7.64 0.96
CA LEU A 38 -2.95 -7.51 -0.48
C LEU A 38 -2.99 -8.87 -1.18
N CYS A 39 -3.12 -9.95 -0.43
CA CYS A 39 -3.20 -11.30 -0.96
C CYS A 39 -1.97 -11.70 -1.78
N VAL A 40 -0.80 -11.29 -1.31
CA VAL A 40 0.47 -11.58 -1.99
C VAL A 40 0.93 -13.02 -1.74
N GLY A 41 0.63 -13.54 -0.54
CA GLY A 41 1.04 -14.88 -0.18
C GLY A 41 2.55 -15.00 -0.08
N ASN A 42 3.10 -16.06 -0.66
CA ASN A 42 4.54 -16.32 -0.65
C ASN A 42 5.28 -15.72 -1.85
N ALA A 43 4.57 -15.03 -2.72
CA ALA A 43 5.21 -14.33 -3.85
C ALA A 43 6.06 -13.19 -3.32
N TYR A 44 7.15 -12.91 -4.02
CA TYR A 44 8.06 -11.82 -3.65
C TYR A 44 8.54 -11.95 -2.21
N PRO A 45 9.31 -13.00 -1.88
CA PRO A 45 9.66 -13.29 -0.49
C PRO A 45 10.51 -12.23 0.21
N THR A 46 11.32 -11.48 -0.54
CA THR A 46 12.09 -10.39 0.07
C THR A 46 11.31 -9.09 0.02
N PHE A 47 11.57 -8.20 0.99
CA PHE A 47 10.91 -6.90 0.97
C PHE A 47 11.24 -6.11 -0.29
N LYS A 48 12.48 -6.22 -0.76
CA LYS A 48 12.91 -5.51 -1.97
C LYS A 48 12.06 -5.91 -3.17
N GLU A 49 11.82 -7.20 -3.35
CA GLU A 49 10.98 -7.70 -4.43
C GLU A 49 9.52 -7.30 -4.24
N PHE A 50 9.03 -7.41 -3.01
CA PHE A 50 7.66 -7.02 -2.68
C PHE A 50 7.43 -5.53 -2.96
N ARG A 51 8.35 -4.69 -2.51
CA ARG A 51 8.25 -3.25 -2.76
C ARG A 51 8.26 -2.95 -4.26
N ARG A 52 9.20 -3.54 -4.98
CA ARG A 52 9.38 -3.25 -6.40
C ARG A 52 8.22 -3.74 -7.25
N ASN A 53 7.66 -4.89 -6.93
CA ASN A 53 6.64 -5.54 -7.76
C ASN A 53 5.22 -5.30 -7.28
N VAL A 54 5.02 -4.93 -6.04
CA VAL A 54 3.70 -4.77 -5.44
C VAL A 54 3.49 -3.36 -4.91
N LEU A 55 4.32 -2.90 -3.96
CA LEU A 55 4.09 -1.64 -3.27
C LEU A 55 4.25 -0.42 -4.18
N ASP A 56 5.40 -0.28 -4.82
CA ASP A 56 5.64 0.89 -5.65
C ASP A 56 4.62 1.00 -6.79
N PRO A 57 4.34 -0.07 -7.54
CA PRO A 57 3.31 0.02 -8.58
C PRO A 57 1.91 0.31 -8.02
N ALA A 58 1.56 -0.29 -6.89
CA ALA A 58 0.24 -0.09 -6.30
C ALA A 58 0.06 1.34 -5.79
N VAL A 59 1.06 1.86 -5.08
CA VAL A 59 1.01 3.23 -4.57
C VAL A 59 0.94 4.23 -5.71
N GLU A 60 1.75 4.04 -6.74
CA GLU A 60 1.72 4.91 -7.90
C GLU A 60 0.37 4.86 -8.61
N ASP A 61 -0.16 3.66 -8.83
CA ASP A 61 -1.43 3.48 -9.50
C ASP A 61 -2.57 4.16 -8.73
N VAL A 62 -2.62 3.95 -7.42
CA VAL A 62 -3.63 4.59 -6.57
C VAL A 62 -3.51 6.11 -6.64
N SER A 63 -2.29 6.63 -6.53
CA SER A 63 -2.08 8.07 -6.52
C SER A 63 -2.40 8.72 -7.86
N LEU A 64 -2.16 8.03 -8.96
CA LEU A 64 -2.43 8.58 -10.30
C LEU A 64 -3.88 8.40 -10.73
N SER A 65 -4.53 7.32 -10.30
CA SER A 65 -5.82 6.91 -10.85
C SER A 65 -7.00 7.11 -9.92
N SER A 66 -6.78 7.69 -8.73
CA SER A 66 -7.87 7.87 -7.77
C SER A 66 -7.87 9.29 -7.19
N ASP A 67 -8.84 9.54 -6.31
CA ASP A 67 -9.01 10.84 -5.65
C ASP A 67 -8.06 11.06 -4.49
N ILE A 68 -7.28 10.07 -4.13
CA ILE A 68 -6.39 10.17 -2.98
C ILE A 68 -4.94 10.08 -3.43
N SER A 69 -4.08 10.68 -2.64
CA SER A 69 -2.64 10.61 -2.83
C SER A 69 -2.07 9.77 -1.71
N VAL A 70 -1.24 8.80 -2.04
CA VAL A 70 -0.69 7.87 -1.07
C VAL A 70 0.83 7.85 -1.17
N THR A 71 1.48 7.96 -0.01
CA THR A 71 2.92 7.74 0.11
C THR A 71 3.14 6.77 1.25
N PHE A 72 4.33 6.21 1.35
CA PHE A 72 4.59 5.30 2.45
C PHE A 72 6.02 5.43 2.96
N GLU A 73 6.18 5.03 4.23
CA GLU A 73 7.47 4.91 4.88
C GLU A 73 7.58 3.52 5.47
N THR A 74 8.81 3.06 5.64
CA THR A 74 9.05 1.74 6.23
C THR A 74 9.67 1.90 7.60
N VAL A 75 9.38 0.95 8.48
CA VAL A 75 9.97 0.90 9.82
C VAL A 75 10.80 -0.37 9.88
N LYS A 76 12.06 -0.21 10.27
CA LYS A 76 12.98 -1.32 10.44
C LYS A 76 13.14 -1.69 11.88
N LYS A 77 13.36 -2.96 12.12
CA LYS A 77 13.83 -3.45 13.42
C LYS A 77 15.08 -4.28 13.13
N GLY A 78 16.24 -3.75 13.50
CA GLY A 78 17.50 -4.33 13.06
C GLY A 78 17.65 -4.18 11.55
N ASN A 79 17.86 -5.27 10.85
CA ASN A 79 18.02 -5.26 9.40
C ASN A 79 16.75 -5.62 8.63
N ARG A 80 15.61 -5.71 9.33
CA ARG A 80 14.37 -6.17 8.72
C ARG A 80 13.31 -5.09 8.75
N ILE A 81 12.59 -4.97 7.64
CA ILE A 81 11.39 -4.13 7.59
C ILE A 81 10.28 -4.89 8.33
N VAL A 82 9.68 -4.26 9.32
CA VAL A 82 8.63 -4.90 10.11
C VAL A 82 7.26 -4.23 9.97
N LYS A 83 7.24 -2.97 9.49
CA LYS A 83 6.02 -2.20 9.41
C LYS A 83 6.09 -1.24 8.24
N VAL A 84 4.93 -0.91 7.69
CA VAL A 84 4.79 0.12 6.65
C VAL A 84 3.75 1.12 7.15
N ILE A 85 4.04 2.39 6.98
CA ILE A 85 3.12 3.47 7.36
C ILE A 85 2.74 4.23 6.10
N PHE A 86 1.48 4.17 5.74
CA PHE A 86 0.98 4.89 4.58
C PHE A 86 0.43 6.25 5.01
N SER A 87 0.79 7.28 4.27
CA SER A 87 0.20 8.61 4.44
C SER A 87 -0.82 8.79 3.32
N VAL A 88 -2.04 9.14 3.70
CA VAL A 88 -3.16 9.21 2.78
C VAL A 88 -3.76 10.61 2.84
N GLU A 89 -3.88 11.25 1.70
CA GLU A 89 -4.45 12.57 1.61
C GLU A 89 -5.45 12.63 0.47
N ARG A 90 -6.49 13.42 0.64
CA ARG A 90 -7.42 13.71 -0.45
C ARG A 90 -6.77 14.74 -1.38
N LYS A 91 -6.85 14.49 -2.66
CA LYS A 91 -6.33 15.45 -3.64
C LYS A 91 -7.12 16.75 -3.68
#